data_ae87135f77596d95e1d2a358b914e34b
#
_entry.id   ae87135f77596d95e1d2a358b914e34b
#
_cell.length_a   1.000
_cell.length_b   1.000
_cell.length_c   1.000
_cell.angle_alpha   90.00
_cell.angle_beta   90.00
_cell.angle_gamma   90.00
#
_symmetry.space_group_name_H-M   'P 1'
#
loop_
_entity.id
_entity.type
_entity.pdbx_description
1 polymer ?
#
loop_
_entity_poly.entity_id
_entity_poly.type
_entity_poly.pdbx_seq_one_letter_code
_entity_poly.pdbx_strand_id
1 'polypeptide(L)'
;MERVQAELGQGQADVVPSLAPFPESPSLELLAINARTPGSEGDEAVQSLHAALEKLAPTEENGATLLRLMDEGVFHELRTSDGTSMRELAVETLLRLGYPWALQIHPDELAWFRGVAALRQRNKWLLLLGIFGLGAVAEVFLLRLF
;
A
#
# COMPACT_ATOMS: atom_id res chain seq x y z
N MET A 1 -44.57 0.15 -66.15
CA MET A 1 -43.65 -0.98 -66.15
C MET A 1 -42.27 -0.39 -65.91
N GLU A 2 -41.81 -0.37 -64.71
CA GLU A 2 -40.37 -0.19 -64.44
C GLU A 2 -40.09 -0.60 -62.98
N ARG A 3 -39.27 -1.61 -62.84
CA ARG A 3 -38.83 -2.18 -61.60
C ARG A 3 -37.73 -1.29 -61.00
N VAL A 4 -37.96 -0.69 -59.86
CA VAL A 4 -36.90 -0.12 -59.09
C VAL A 4 -36.45 -1.20 -58.12
N GLN A 5 -35.30 -1.76 -58.36
CA GLN A 5 -34.59 -2.62 -57.40
C GLN A 5 -33.97 -1.74 -56.30
N ALA A 6 -34.43 -1.92 -55.09
CA ALA A 6 -33.82 -1.34 -53.93
C ALA A 6 -32.54 -2.16 -53.60
N GLU A 7 -31.39 -1.56 -53.79
CA GLU A 7 -30.12 -2.06 -53.23
C GLU A 7 -30.16 -1.89 -51.72
N LEU A 8 -30.27 -3.01 -51.05
CA LEU A 8 -30.01 -3.13 -49.61
C LEU A 8 -28.50 -2.95 -49.40
N GLY A 9 -28.14 -1.76 -48.93
CA GLY A 9 -26.80 -1.49 -48.46
C GLY A 9 -26.44 -2.46 -47.34
N GLN A 10 -25.45 -3.27 -47.60
CA GLN A 10 -24.79 -4.09 -46.59
C GLN A 10 -24.17 -3.17 -45.57
N GLY A 11 -24.80 -3.11 -44.41
CA GLY A 11 -24.21 -2.49 -43.21
C GLY A 11 -22.93 -3.21 -42.87
N GLN A 12 -21.85 -2.54 -43.13
CA GLN A 12 -20.52 -2.89 -42.67
C GLN A 12 -20.55 -2.84 -41.14
N ALA A 13 -20.60 -4.01 -40.51
CA ALA A 13 -20.45 -4.12 -39.09
C ALA A 13 -19.05 -3.61 -38.77
N ASP A 14 -18.98 -2.41 -38.17
CA ASP A 14 -17.78 -1.90 -37.54
C ASP A 14 -17.33 -2.94 -36.52
N VAL A 15 -16.29 -3.67 -36.87
CA VAL A 15 -15.55 -4.51 -35.96
C VAL A 15 -14.87 -3.57 -34.96
N VAL A 16 -15.53 -3.33 -33.84
CA VAL A 16 -14.90 -2.67 -32.67
C VAL A 16 -13.65 -3.49 -32.35
N PRO A 17 -12.44 -2.91 -32.47
CA PRO A 17 -11.26 -3.64 -32.10
C PRO A 17 -11.43 -4.03 -30.62
N SER A 18 -11.49 -5.34 -30.39
CA SER A 18 -11.45 -5.91 -29.04
C SER A 18 -10.17 -5.36 -28.38
N LEU A 19 -10.35 -4.38 -27.52
CA LEU A 19 -9.28 -3.91 -26.63
C LEU A 19 -8.78 -5.16 -25.90
N ALA A 20 -7.54 -5.56 -26.21
CA ALA A 20 -6.87 -6.61 -25.46
C ALA A 20 -7.06 -6.31 -23.97
N PRO A 21 -7.44 -7.29 -23.14
CA PRO A 21 -7.59 -7.05 -21.72
C PRO A 21 -6.26 -6.47 -21.22
N PHE A 22 -6.35 -5.28 -20.64
CA PHE A 22 -5.20 -4.71 -19.91
C PHE A 22 -4.75 -5.79 -18.93
N PRO A 23 -3.44 -6.01 -18.74
CA PRO A 23 -2.96 -6.93 -17.73
C PRO A 23 -3.61 -6.53 -16.41
N GLU A 24 -4.56 -7.34 -15.94
CA GLU A 24 -5.22 -7.12 -14.66
C GLU A 24 -4.12 -7.10 -13.61
N SER A 25 -3.96 -5.97 -12.94
CA SER A 25 -3.05 -5.90 -11.80
C SER A 25 -3.45 -6.99 -10.81
N PRO A 26 -2.52 -7.79 -10.29
CA PRO A 26 -2.85 -8.87 -9.37
C PRO A 26 -3.69 -8.31 -8.22
N SER A 27 -4.77 -9.01 -7.87
CA SER A 27 -5.65 -8.57 -6.80
C SER A 27 -4.87 -8.50 -5.48
N LEU A 28 -5.26 -7.59 -4.58
CA LEU A 28 -4.67 -7.47 -3.24
C LEU A 28 -4.65 -8.82 -2.51
N GLU A 29 -5.70 -9.62 -2.69
CA GLU A 29 -5.81 -10.95 -2.09
C GLU A 29 -4.73 -11.90 -2.58
N LEU A 30 -4.50 -11.94 -3.89
CA LEU A 30 -3.48 -12.79 -4.49
C LEU A 30 -2.08 -12.37 -4.02
N LEU A 31 -1.81 -11.07 -4.00
CA LEU A 31 -0.54 -10.55 -3.47
C LEU A 31 -0.35 -10.89 -1.99
N ALA A 32 -1.41 -10.77 -1.19
CA ALA A 32 -1.38 -11.08 0.23
C ALA A 32 -1.16 -12.58 0.51
N ILE A 33 -1.73 -13.46 -0.32
CA ILE A 33 -1.50 -14.92 -0.24
C ILE A 33 -0.04 -15.24 -0.62
N ASN A 34 0.45 -14.70 -1.72
CA ASN A 34 1.81 -14.93 -2.20
C ASN A 34 2.86 -14.38 -1.23
N ALA A 35 2.59 -13.26 -0.58
CA ALA A 35 3.47 -12.66 0.43
C ALA A 35 3.72 -13.55 1.67
N ARG A 36 2.87 -14.55 1.90
CA ARG A 36 3.05 -15.56 2.97
C ARG A 36 3.92 -16.74 2.56
N THR A 37 4.25 -16.84 1.28
CA THR A 37 5.11 -17.92 0.79
C THR A 37 6.54 -17.67 1.26
N PRO A 38 7.22 -18.65 1.87
CA PRO A 38 8.60 -18.47 2.30
C PRO A 38 9.54 -18.40 1.10
N GLY A 39 10.56 -17.54 1.17
CA GLY A 39 11.59 -17.40 0.16
C GLY A 39 11.49 -16.15 -0.71
N SER A 40 12.31 -16.07 -1.76
CA SER A 40 12.42 -14.88 -2.62
C SER A 40 11.12 -14.48 -3.31
N GLU A 41 10.28 -15.45 -3.66
CA GLU A 41 8.96 -15.18 -4.26
C GLU A 41 8.04 -14.45 -3.28
N GLY A 42 8.06 -14.82 -1.98
CA GLY A 42 7.34 -14.13 -0.94
C GLY A 42 7.84 -12.71 -0.73
N ASP A 43 9.15 -12.49 -0.75
CA ASP A 43 9.75 -11.17 -0.59
C ASP A 43 9.37 -10.23 -1.75
N GLU A 44 9.35 -10.73 -2.99
CA GLU A 44 8.88 -9.99 -4.16
C GLU A 44 7.38 -9.66 -4.06
N ALA A 45 6.60 -10.63 -3.59
CA ALA A 45 5.16 -10.43 -3.37
C ALA A 45 4.89 -9.40 -2.28
N VAL A 46 5.66 -9.37 -1.19
CA VAL A 46 5.57 -8.33 -0.14
C VAL A 46 5.88 -6.94 -0.72
N GLN A 47 6.89 -6.81 -1.56
CA GLN A 47 7.21 -5.53 -2.21
C GLN A 47 6.12 -5.09 -3.18
N SER A 48 5.57 -6.03 -3.95
CA SER A 48 4.46 -5.76 -4.85
C SER A 48 3.19 -5.35 -4.10
N LEU A 49 2.90 -6.01 -2.97
CA LEU A 49 1.81 -5.67 -2.07
C LEU A 49 2.00 -4.27 -1.44
N HIS A 50 3.23 -3.95 -1.02
CA HIS A 50 3.57 -2.62 -0.52
C HIS A 50 3.26 -1.53 -1.57
N ALA A 51 3.75 -1.70 -2.79
CA ALA A 51 3.52 -0.77 -3.89
C ALA A 51 2.03 -0.66 -4.28
N ALA A 52 1.28 -1.77 -4.18
CA ALA A 52 -0.16 -1.78 -4.42
C ALA A 52 -0.93 -1.00 -3.35
N LEU A 53 -0.57 -1.16 -2.06
CA LEU A 53 -1.19 -0.42 -0.95
C LEU A 53 -0.91 1.08 -1.03
N GLU A 54 0.31 1.49 -1.40
CA GLU A 54 0.65 2.92 -1.57
C GLU A 54 -0.19 3.60 -2.64
N LYS A 55 -0.52 2.89 -3.72
CA LYS A 55 -1.27 3.39 -4.87
C LYS A 55 -2.75 3.05 -4.85
N LEU A 56 -3.23 2.44 -3.77
CA LEU A 56 -4.59 1.93 -3.68
C LEU A 56 -5.62 3.05 -3.90
N ALA A 57 -6.48 2.85 -4.90
CA ALA A 57 -7.56 3.79 -5.18
C ALA A 57 -8.68 3.72 -4.13
N PRO A 58 -9.34 4.85 -3.80
CA PRO A 58 -10.40 4.90 -2.81
C PRO A 58 -11.72 4.36 -3.38
N THR A 59 -11.76 3.07 -3.74
CA THR A 59 -12.96 2.36 -4.17
C THR A 59 -13.56 1.56 -3.04
N GLU A 60 -14.86 1.27 -3.13
CA GLU A 60 -15.56 0.46 -2.14
C GLU A 60 -14.97 -0.95 -2.03
N GLU A 61 -14.68 -1.56 -3.16
CA GLU A 61 -14.08 -2.88 -3.24
C GLU A 61 -12.70 -2.94 -2.55
N ASN A 62 -11.83 -1.99 -2.85
CA ASN A 62 -10.49 -1.93 -2.28
C ASN A 62 -10.53 -1.74 -0.75
N GLY A 63 -11.40 -0.85 -0.26
CA GLY A 63 -11.54 -0.61 1.16
C GLY A 63 -12.07 -1.83 1.91
N ALA A 64 -13.10 -2.49 1.36
CA ALA A 64 -13.68 -3.70 1.93
C ALA A 64 -12.67 -4.86 1.95
N THR A 65 -11.94 -5.06 0.85
CA THR A 65 -10.91 -6.10 0.75
C THR A 65 -9.79 -5.85 1.75
N LEU A 66 -9.31 -4.62 1.87
CA LEU A 66 -8.24 -4.28 2.80
C LEU A 66 -8.66 -4.48 4.27
N LEU A 67 -9.87 -4.08 4.65
CA LEU A 67 -10.41 -4.33 5.99
C LEU A 67 -10.49 -5.83 6.29
N ARG A 68 -11.03 -6.62 5.37
CA ARG A 68 -11.14 -8.06 5.55
C ARG A 68 -9.77 -8.71 5.75
N LEU A 69 -8.77 -8.37 4.92
CA LEU A 69 -7.41 -8.89 5.06
C LEU A 69 -6.75 -8.48 6.39
N MET A 70 -7.08 -7.29 6.91
CA MET A 70 -6.63 -6.87 8.24
C MET A 70 -7.29 -7.69 9.35
N ASP A 71 -8.60 -7.89 9.30
CA ASP A 71 -9.34 -8.69 10.29
C ASP A 71 -8.89 -10.16 10.31
N GLU A 72 -8.50 -10.70 9.15
CA GLU A 72 -7.87 -12.01 9.01
C GLU A 72 -6.41 -12.07 9.52
N GLY A 73 -5.85 -10.94 9.94
CA GLY A 73 -4.49 -10.84 10.47
C GLY A 73 -3.37 -11.09 9.44
N VAL A 74 -3.67 -10.95 8.16
CA VAL A 74 -2.73 -11.25 7.06
C VAL A 74 -1.45 -10.42 7.15
N PHE A 75 -1.55 -9.18 7.60
CA PHE A 75 -0.44 -8.23 7.63
C PHE A 75 0.43 -8.27 8.88
N HIS A 76 0.04 -9.07 9.92
CA HIS A 76 0.67 -8.99 11.23
C HIS A 76 2.17 -9.36 11.22
N GLU A 77 2.55 -10.34 10.43
CA GLU A 77 3.93 -10.84 10.37
C GLU A 77 4.70 -10.35 9.14
N LEU A 78 4.00 -9.72 8.19
CA LEU A 78 4.63 -9.29 6.94
C LEU A 78 5.43 -8.01 7.12
N ARG A 79 6.69 -8.06 6.67
CA ARG A 79 7.61 -6.92 6.63
C ARG A 79 8.31 -6.87 5.29
N THR A 80 8.57 -5.67 4.82
CA THR A 80 9.43 -5.45 3.66
C THR A 80 10.90 -5.69 4.03
N SER A 81 11.77 -5.81 3.04
CA SER A 81 13.21 -6.01 3.22
C SER A 81 13.90 -4.89 4.01
N ASP A 82 13.35 -3.68 4.00
CA ASP A 82 13.79 -2.51 4.80
C ASP A 82 13.21 -2.50 6.21
N GLY A 83 12.41 -3.52 6.59
CA GLY A 83 11.81 -3.67 7.91
C GLY A 83 10.48 -2.93 8.11
N THR A 84 9.91 -2.31 7.06
CA THR A 84 8.61 -1.65 7.15
C THR A 84 7.50 -2.66 7.42
N SER A 85 6.66 -2.41 8.41
CA SER A 85 5.54 -3.28 8.75
C SER A 85 4.38 -3.11 7.78
N MET A 86 3.95 -4.19 7.15
CA MET A 86 2.78 -4.19 6.27
C MET A 86 1.48 -3.88 7.03
N ARG A 87 1.40 -4.27 8.31
CA ARG A 87 0.29 -3.92 9.19
C ARG A 87 0.18 -2.41 9.38
N GLU A 88 1.32 -1.73 9.60
CA GLU A 88 1.36 -0.27 9.74
C GLU A 88 0.89 0.41 8.45
N LEU A 89 1.40 -0.04 7.30
CA LEU A 89 1.02 0.49 6.00
C LEU A 89 -0.47 0.25 5.68
N ALA A 90 -1.02 -0.90 6.05
CA ALA A 90 -2.44 -1.20 5.84
C ALA A 90 -3.35 -0.24 6.64
N VAL A 91 -3.04 0.00 7.92
CA VAL A 91 -3.75 0.98 8.76
C VAL A 91 -3.64 2.39 8.17
N GLU A 92 -2.44 2.81 7.78
CA GLU A 92 -2.19 4.11 7.15
C GLU A 92 -2.99 4.26 5.85
N THR A 93 -3.03 3.21 5.03
CA THR A 93 -3.81 3.19 3.79
C THR A 93 -5.30 3.35 4.07
N LEU A 94 -5.89 2.64 5.05
CA LEU A 94 -7.29 2.80 5.42
C LEU A 94 -7.61 4.21 5.95
N LEU A 95 -6.71 4.78 6.75
CA LEU A 95 -6.84 6.16 7.20
C LEU A 95 -6.80 7.15 6.04
N ARG A 96 -5.96 6.91 5.03
CA ARG A 96 -5.85 7.70 3.80
C ARG A 96 -7.08 7.56 2.91
N LEU A 97 -7.66 6.36 2.81
CA LEU A 97 -8.92 6.14 2.09
C LEU A 97 -10.09 6.91 2.74
N GLY A 98 -10.00 7.19 4.03
CA GLY A 98 -10.94 8.03 4.76
C GLY A 98 -12.28 7.35 5.06
N TYR A 99 -13.37 8.16 5.05
CA TYR A 99 -14.71 7.65 5.32
C TYR A 99 -15.23 6.79 4.17
N PRO A 100 -15.91 5.62 4.44
CA PRO A 100 -16.26 5.10 5.78
C PRO A 100 -15.21 4.18 6.41
N TRP A 101 -14.13 3.87 5.70
CA TRP A 101 -13.16 2.81 6.02
C TRP A 101 -12.38 3.11 7.30
N ALA A 102 -11.93 4.35 7.46
CA ALA A 102 -11.21 4.79 8.65
C ALA A 102 -11.98 4.55 9.97
N LEU A 103 -13.32 4.56 9.93
CA LEU A 103 -14.18 4.32 11.10
C LEU A 103 -14.39 2.84 11.39
N GLN A 104 -14.11 1.96 10.43
CA GLN A 104 -14.31 0.53 10.56
C GLN A 104 -13.04 -0.20 11.05
N ILE A 105 -11.91 0.52 11.15
CA ILE A 105 -10.69 -0.06 11.71
C ILE A 105 -10.93 -0.43 13.17
N HIS A 106 -10.56 -1.67 13.53
CA HIS A 106 -10.73 -2.15 14.90
C HIS A 106 -9.98 -1.26 15.89
N PRO A 107 -10.56 -0.91 17.06
CA PRO A 107 -9.94 -0.02 18.04
C PRO A 107 -8.54 -0.46 18.49
N ASP A 108 -8.30 -1.78 18.58
CA ASP A 108 -7.01 -2.35 18.98
C ASP A 108 -5.94 -2.12 17.92
N GLU A 109 -6.31 -2.15 16.62
CA GLU A 109 -5.41 -1.82 15.52
C GLU A 109 -4.98 -0.34 15.58
N LEU A 110 -5.93 0.54 15.84
CA LEU A 110 -5.64 1.97 16.00
C LEU A 110 -4.78 2.26 17.25
N ALA A 111 -5.03 1.56 18.35
CA ALA A 111 -4.24 1.70 19.58
C ALA A 111 -2.80 1.22 19.35
N TRP A 112 -2.64 0.06 18.70
CA TRP A 112 -1.34 -0.47 18.31
C TRP A 112 -0.59 0.51 17.38
N PHE A 113 -1.24 0.99 16.33
CA PHE A 113 -0.66 1.94 15.36
C PHE A 113 -0.18 3.22 16.02
N ARG A 114 -0.99 3.81 16.93
CA ARG A 114 -0.60 5.00 17.70
C ARG A 114 0.62 4.73 18.58
N GLY A 115 0.70 3.55 19.20
CA GLY A 115 1.85 3.12 19.99
C GLY A 115 3.13 3.06 19.16
N VAL A 116 3.07 2.44 17.98
CA VAL A 116 4.21 2.35 17.05
C VAL A 116 4.63 3.74 16.56
N ALA A 117 3.68 4.59 16.18
CA ALA A 117 3.96 5.95 15.72
C ALA A 117 4.64 6.79 16.84
N ALA A 118 4.17 6.68 18.07
CA ALA A 118 4.78 7.36 19.24
C ALA A 118 6.22 6.89 19.49
N LEU A 119 6.48 5.59 19.40
CA LEU A 119 7.84 5.04 19.54
C LEU A 119 8.77 5.53 18.44
N ARG A 120 8.30 5.56 17.19
CA ARG A 120 9.08 6.06 16.04
C ARG A 120 9.43 7.54 16.22
N GLN A 121 8.49 8.35 16.67
CA GLN A 121 8.72 9.77 16.94
C GLN A 121 9.72 9.96 18.08
N ARG A 122 9.60 9.20 19.16
CA ARG A 122 10.55 9.24 20.29
C ARG A 122 11.98 8.87 19.86
N ASN A 123 12.12 7.85 19.03
CA ASN A 123 13.43 7.43 18.51
C ASN A 123 14.08 8.50 17.62
N LYS A 124 13.30 9.22 16.82
CA LYS A 124 13.81 10.36 16.02
C LYS A 124 14.36 11.48 16.93
N TRP A 125 13.65 11.79 18.01
CA TRP A 125 14.12 12.79 18.99
C TRP A 125 15.37 12.35 19.72
N LEU A 126 15.49 11.08 20.10
CA LEU A 126 16.69 10.55 20.75
C LEU A 126 17.90 10.58 19.80
N LEU A 127 17.73 10.28 18.52
CA LEU A 127 18.79 10.41 17.52
C LEU A 127 19.24 11.86 17.35
N LEU A 128 18.29 12.80 17.26
CA LEU A 128 18.62 14.23 17.19
C LEU A 128 19.38 14.71 18.41
N LEU A 129 18.92 14.36 19.61
CA LEU A 129 19.61 14.69 20.88
C LEU A 129 21.02 14.06 20.94
N GLY A 130 21.18 12.84 20.44
CA GLY A 130 22.49 12.19 20.36
C GLY A 130 23.46 12.93 19.44
N ILE A 131 23.01 13.37 18.28
CA ILE A 131 23.83 14.12 17.31
C ILE A 131 24.21 15.49 17.89
N PHE A 132 23.27 16.23 18.49
CA PHE A 132 23.54 17.53 19.12
C PHE A 132 24.44 17.37 20.35
N GLY A 133 24.24 16.34 21.17
CA GLY A 133 25.08 16.06 22.32
C GLY A 133 26.53 15.75 21.95
N LEU A 134 26.76 14.95 20.90
CA LEU A 134 28.10 14.66 20.39
C LEU A 134 28.78 15.91 19.82
N GLY A 135 28.05 16.78 19.10
CA GLY A 135 28.56 18.05 18.59
C GLY A 135 29.04 18.97 19.71
N ALA A 136 28.26 19.15 20.76
CA ALA A 136 28.61 19.99 21.89
C ALA A 136 29.84 19.46 22.67
N VAL A 137 29.99 18.15 22.82
CA VAL A 137 31.18 17.55 23.46
C VAL A 137 32.43 17.76 22.62
N ALA A 138 32.30 17.62 21.27
CA ALA A 138 33.42 17.84 20.36
C ALA A 138 33.91 19.31 20.39
N GLU A 139 32.99 20.28 20.43
CA GLU A 139 33.34 21.70 20.57
C GLU A 139 34.06 22.01 21.87
N VAL A 140 33.59 21.48 23.01
CA VAL A 140 34.25 21.67 24.29
C VAL A 140 35.65 21.05 24.29
N PHE A 141 35.82 19.90 23.63
CA PHE A 141 37.13 19.23 23.54
C PHE A 141 38.11 20.02 22.66
N LEU A 142 37.64 20.58 21.54
CA LEU A 142 38.43 21.43 20.64
C LEU A 142 38.84 22.72 21.33
N LEU A 143 37.96 23.37 22.10
CA LEU A 143 38.27 24.61 22.88
C LEU A 143 39.26 24.38 24.00
N ARG A 144 39.46 23.16 24.48
CA ARG A 144 40.49 22.85 25.51
C ARG A 144 41.83 22.44 24.91
N LEU A 145 41.91 22.16 23.63
CA LEU A 145 43.15 21.76 22.94
C LEU A 145 43.89 22.97 22.30
N PHE A 146 43.20 24.08 22.19
CA PHE A 146 43.73 25.37 21.73
C PHE A 146 43.70 26.40 22.85
#